data_436db54f7fd04507ece4b544b871c082
#
_entry.id   436db54f7fd04507ece4b544b871c082
#
_cell.length_a   1.000
_cell.length_b   1.000
_cell.length_c   1.000
_cell.angle_alpha   90.00
_cell.angle_beta   90.00
_cell.angle_gamma   90.00
#
_symmetry.space_group_name_H-M   'P 1'
#
loop_
_entity.id
_entity.type
_entity.pdbx_description
1 polymer ?
#
loop_
_entity_poly.entity_id
_entity_poly.type
_entity_poly.pdbx_seq_one_letter_code
_entity_poly.pdbx_strand_id
1 'polypeptide(L)'
;MNIIGLGQAGCNIAECFKQYSQYKVIKIDTGLEKAKGVYALEHQDKPEDYENKFPNLKRALLKGVNGQTLLITSCGFVSGASLHLLEQLKNKCQISVLYIKPDGSSLSKEKSLQDNLIFNVMQEYARSGVLERLYIVDNVKLSDIVGDTPVREYYNKINELISSTLHMINVFENSKAVMNTFSKPIDVARISTLGLVDYETEEEKMFFGLDMPREKRYYYAIPEDVL
;
A
#
# COMPACT_ATOMS: atom_id res chain seq x y z
N MET A 1 4.64 -12.44 -5.31
CA MET A 1 4.81 -11.02 -4.96
C MET A 1 5.09 -10.88 -3.48
N ASN A 2 5.90 -9.89 -3.05
CA ASN A 2 6.12 -9.61 -1.63
C ASN A 2 5.22 -8.45 -1.17
N ILE A 3 4.66 -8.58 0.03
CA ILE A 3 3.87 -7.53 0.68
C ILE A 3 4.59 -7.17 1.98
N ILE A 4 4.97 -5.92 2.14
CA ILE A 4 5.69 -5.43 3.32
C ILE A 4 4.86 -4.35 3.97
N GLY A 5 4.35 -4.61 5.17
CA GLY A 5 3.69 -3.61 6.02
C GLY A 5 4.70 -2.93 6.93
N LEU A 6 4.73 -1.60 6.92
CA LEU A 6 5.55 -0.77 7.80
C LEU A 6 4.65 0.11 8.66
N GLY A 7 4.78 -0.02 9.98
CA GLY A 7 3.91 0.61 10.96
C GLY A 7 2.54 -0.06 11.05
N GLN A 8 1.73 0.35 12.04
CA GLN A 8 0.48 -0.30 12.41
C GLN A 8 -0.50 -0.46 11.23
N ALA A 9 -0.82 0.62 10.53
CA ALA A 9 -1.75 0.57 9.39
C ALA A 9 -1.22 -0.34 8.27
N GLY A 10 0.06 -0.20 7.92
CA GLY A 10 0.71 -1.04 6.93
C GLY A 10 0.70 -2.52 7.30
N CYS A 11 1.00 -2.86 8.56
CA CYS A 11 0.98 -4.22 9.06
C CYS A 11 -0.41 -4.84 9.07
N ASN A 12 -1.45 -4.06 9.40
CA ASN A 12 -2.83 -4.55 9.43
C ASN A 12 -3.33 -4.89 8.03
N ILE A 13 -3.07 -4.02 7.03
CA ILE A 13 -3.45 -4.30 5.64
C ILE A 13 -2.61 -5.46 5.09
N ALA A 14 -1.30 -5.51 5.38
CA ALA A 14 -0.45 -6.61 4.96
C ALA A 14 -0.93 -7.97 5.50
N GLU A 15 -1.48 -8.01 6.72
CA GLU A 15 -2.04 -9.23 7.32
C GLU A 15 -3.18 -9.80 6.48
N CYS A 16 -4.04 -8.95 5.89
CA CYS A 16 -5.15 -9.38 5.04
C CYS A 16 -4.68 -10.15 3.80
N PHE A 17 -3.46 -9.93 3.33
CA PHE A 17 -2.91 -10.68 2.20
C PHE A 17 -2.49 -12.12 2.54
N LYS A 18 -2.41 -12.50 3.82
CA LYS A 18 -2.03 -13.88 4.21
C LYS A 18 -3.06 -14.94 3.79
N GLN A 19 -4.31 -14.54 3.55
CA GLN A 19 -5.33 -15.43 3.02
C GLN A 19 -5.03 -15.93 1.59
N TYR A 20 -4.14 -15.24 0.87
CA TYR A 20 -3.77 -15.58 -0.50
C TYR A 20 -2.37 -16.17 -0.54
N SER A 21 -2.22 -17.41 -0.97
CA SER A 21 -0.96 -18.19 -0.93
C SER A 21 0.17 -17.61 -1.82
N GLN A 22 -0.17 -16.79 -2.81
CA GLN A 22 0.79 -16.19 -3.75
C GLN A 22 1.61 -15.03 -3.16
N TYR A 23 1.27 -14.55 -1.96
CA TYR A 23 1.99 -13.45 -1.33
C TYR A 23 2.91 -13.90 -0.20
N LYS A 24 4.12 -13.33 -0.19
CA LYS A 24 5.02 -13.39 0.96
C LYS A 24 4.82 -12.14 1.80
N VAL A 25 4.17 -12.29 2.96
CA VAL A 25 3.86 -11.17 3.85
C VAL A 25 4.97 -10.95 4.87
N ILE A 26 5.39 -9.70 5.02
CA ILE A 26 6.39 -9.22 5.97
C ILE A 26 5.79 -8.05 6.74
N LYS A 27 5.97 -8.04 8.07
CA LYS A 27 5.50 -6.97 8.94
C LYS A 27 6.65 -6.38 9.72
N ILE A 28 6.72 -5.06 9.75
CA ILE A 28 7.77 -4.30 10.45
C ILE A 28 7.07 -3.19 11.25
N ASP A 29 7.09 -3.31 12.58
CA ASP A 29 6.51 -2.31 13.48
C ASP A 29 7.08 -2.50 14.89
N THR A 30 6.74 -1.60 15.80
CA THR A 30 7.01 -1.74 17.24
C THR A 30 6.02 -2.70 17.89
N GLY A 31 6.40 -3.31 19.00
CA GLY A 31 5.47 -4.12 19.82
C GLY A 31 4.94 -5.40 19.17
N LEU A 32 5.49 -5.81 18.02
CA LEU A 32 5.08 -7.04 17.37
C LEU A 32 5.68 -8.27 18.08
N GLU A 33 4.90 -9.34 18.19
CA GLU A 33 5.40 -10.63 18.63
C GLU A 33 6.33 -11.27 17.58
N LYS A 34 7.37 -11.95 18.04
CA LYS A 34 8.32 -12.64 17.15
C LYS A 34 7.63 -13.77 16.42
N ALA A 35 7.60 -13.68 15.10
CA ALA A 35 7.06 -14.69 14.21
C ALA A 35 7.81 -14.70 12.88
N LYS A 36 7.61 -15.73 12.06
CA LYS A 36 8.18 -15.77 10.72
C LYS A 36 7.61 -14.63 9.85
N GLY A 37 8.49 -13.84 9.25
CA GLY A 37 8.09 -12.67 8.45
C GLY A 37 7.75 -11.43 9.28
N VAL A 38 8.06 -11.43 10.58
CA VAL A 38 7.80 -10.29 11.48
C VAL A 38 9.10 -9.77 12.03
N TYR A 39 9.26 -8.45 12.06
CA TYR A 39 10.35 -7.75 12.71
C TYR A 39 9.81 -6.69 13.67
N ALA A 40 10.08 -6.86 14.94
CA ALA A 40 9.75 -5.90 15.97
C ALA A 40 10.88 -4.86 16.07
N LEU A 41 10.55 -3.60 15.75
CA LEU A 41 11.45 -2.47 15.97
C LEU A 41 11.45 -2.06 17.45
N GLU A 42 12.57 -1.52 17.91
CA GLU A 42 12.62 -0.84 19.20
C GLU A 42 11.79 0.45 19.13
N HIS A 43 11.04 0.73 20.20
CA HIS A 43 10.26 1.95 20.28
C HIS A 43 11.17 3.18 20.28
N GLN A 44 10.80 4.19 19.49
CA GLN A 44 11.47 5.48 19.43
C GLN A 44 10.44 6.59 19.61
N ASP A 45 10.85 7.69 20.25
CA ASP A 45 9.97 8.82 20.54
C ASP A 45 9.79 9.76 19.34
N LYS A 46 10.70 9.69 18.36
CA LYS A 46 10.70 10.57 17.19
C LYS A 46 10.82 9.80 15.88
N PRO A 47 10.20 10.29 14.78
CA PRO A 47 10.34 9.67 13.47
C PRO A 47 11.78 9.59 12.95
N GLU A 48 12.58 10.62 13.21
CA GLU A 48 13.99 10.70 12.80
C GLU A 48 14.85 9.61 13.46
N ASP A 49 14.49 9.20 14.67
CA ASP A 49 15.20 8.12 15.36
C ASP A 49 14.92 6.77 14.70
N TYR A 50 13.73 6.56 14.14
CA TYR A 50 13.45 5.37 13.34
C TYR A 50 14.25 5.34 12.05
N GLU A 51 14.50 6.48 11.42
CA GLU A 51 15.38 6.57 10.26
C GLU A 51 16.83 6.25 10.66
N ASN A 52 17.37 6.97 11.64
CA ASN A 52 18.78 6.89 12.04
C ASN A 52 19.18 5.53 12.62
N LYS A 53 18.26 4.84 13.31
CA LYS A 53 18.50 3.57 14.00
C LYS A 53 17.93 2.37 13.27
N PHE A 54 17.44 2.55 12.03
CA PHE A 54 16.83 1.45 11.28
C PHE A 54 17.85 0.34 11.00
N PRO A 55 17.56 -0.91 11.36
CA PRO A 55 18.51 -1.99 11.22
C PRO A 55 18.68 -2.43 9.77
N ASN A 56 19.81 -3.07 9.48
CA ASN A 56 20.02 -3.74 8.20
C ASN A 56 19.27 -5.08 8.18
N LEU A 57 18.14 -5.12 7.52
CA LEU A 57 17.28 -6.28 7.43
C LEU A 57 17.60 -7.22 6.25
N LYS A 58 18.58 -6.87 5.39
CA LYS A 58 18.92 -7.62 4.16
C LYS A 58 19.21 -9.09 4.41
N ARG A 59 19.90 -9.42 5.51
CA ARG A 59 20.32 -10.79 5.83
C ARG A 59 19.27 -11.55 6.64
N ALA A 60 18.51 -10.87 7.48
CA ALA A 60 17.56 -11.47 8.40
C ALA A 60 16.19 -11.65 7.74
N LEU A 61 15.45 -10.56 7.58
CA LEU A 61 14.06 -10.55 7.15
C LEU A 61 13.90 -10.51 5.64
N LEU A 62 14.75 -9.70 4.96
CA LEU A 62 14.67 -9.47 3.51
C LEU A 62 15.47 -10.48 2.69
N LYS A 63 15.97 -11.55 3.31
CA LYS A 63 16.61 -12.65 2.58
C LYS A 63 15.61 -13.31 1.65
N GLY A 64 15.92 -13.33 0.35
CA GLY A 64 15.04 -13.89 -0.68
C GLY A 64 13.81 -13.02 -1.02
N VAL A 65 13.79 -11.76 -0.60
CA VAL A 65 12.85 -10.75 -1.11
C VAL A 65 13.46 -10.19 -2.39
N ASN A 66 12.78 -10.41 -3.51
CA ASN A 66 13.14 -9.95 -4.85
C ASN A 66 11.90 -9.82 -5.73
N GLY A 67 12.04 -9.20 -6.90
CA GLY A 67 10.94 -8.99 -7.85
C GLY A 67 9.87 -8.04 -7.34
N GLN A 68 8.64 -8.25 -7.76
CA GLN A 68 7.52 -7.37 -7.40
C GLN A 68 7.30 -7.31 -5.89
N THR A 69 7.32 -6.09 -5.36
CA THR A 69 7.20 -5.83 -3.92
C THR A 69 6.32 -4.61 -3.68
N LEU A 70 5.28 -4.77 -2.87
CA LEU A 70 4.42 -3.69 -2.40
C LEU A 70 4.80 -3.34 -0.96
N LEU A 71 5.24 -2.11 -0.75
CA LEU A 71 5.40 -1.52 0.58
C LEU A 71 4.13 -0.77 0.96
N ILE A 72 3.56 -1.09 2.11
CA ILE A 72 2.36 -0.44 2.65
C ILE A 72 2.76 0.38 3.87
N THR A 73 2.50 1.67 3.86
CA THR A 73 2.87 2.60 4.94
C THR A 73 1.88 3.77 5.06
N SER A 74 2.00 4.54 6.13
CA SER A 74 1.23 5.75 6.42
C SER A 74 2.12 6.76 7.12
N CYS A 75 1.56 7.77 7.79
CA CYS A 75 2.28 8.85 8.47
C CYS A 75 2.73 8.55 9.91
N GLY A 76 2.60 7.32 10.41
CA GLY A 76 3.02 6.98 11.78
C GLY A 76 4.54 7.19 11.98
N PHE A 77 5.01 7.31 13.22
CA PHE A 77 6.43 7.57 13.50
C PHE A 77 7.37 6.53 12.88
N VAL A 78 6.94 5.27 12.84
CA VAL A 78 7.69 4.19 12.17
C VAL A 78 7.87 4.44 10.66
N SER A 79 7.04 5.30 10.04
CA SER A 79 7.22 5.68 8.63
C SER A 79 8.53 6.44 8.37
N GLY A 80 9.17 7.00 9.38
CA GLY A 80 10.53 7.54 9.28
C GLY A 80 11.53 6.53 8.75
N ALA A 81 11.32 5.23 9.02
CA ALA A 81 12.15 4.16 8.49
C ALA A 81 11.93 3.84 7.00
N SER A 82 10.93 4.44 6.34
CA SER A 82 10.53 4.10 4.96
C SER A 82 11.69 4.24 3.97
N LEU A 83 12.46 5.32 4.08
CA LEU A 83 13.54 5.61 3.12
C LEU A 83 14.67 4.58 3.22
N HIS A 84 15.08 4.23 4.42
CA HIS A 84 16.09 3.17 4.63
C HIS A 84 15.61 1.81 4.17
N LEU A 85 14.33 1.49 4.38
CA LEU A 85 13.74 0.25 3.90
C LEU A 85 13.71 0.20 2.37
N LEU A 86 13.28 1.28 1.71
CA LEU A 86 13.31 1.40 0.25
C LEU A 86 14.73 1.27 -0.31
N GLU A 87 15.73 1.88 0.34
CA GLU A 87 17.12 1.73 -0.05
C GLU A 87 17.63 0.29 0.06
N GLN A 88 17.17 -0.46 1.05
CA GLN A 88 17.53 -1.86 1.18
C GLN A 88 16.90 -2.75 0.10
N LEU A 89 15.79 -2.32 -0.51
CA LEU A 89 15.01 -3.06 -1.50
C LEU A 89 15.33 -2.67 -2.96
N LYS A 90 15.69 -1.42 -3.23
CA LYS A 90 15.76 -0.81 -4.58
C LYS A 90 16.56 -1.58 -5.63
N ASN A 91 17.60 -2.30 -5.23
CA ASN A 91 18.48 -3.02 -6.17
C ASN A 91 17.99 -4.45 -6.51
N LYS A 92 16.93 -4.93 -5.86
CA LYS A 92 16.46 -6.31 -5.98
C LYS A 92 14.98 -6.41 -6.30
N CYS A 93 14.25 -5.31 -6.09
CA CYS A 93 12.79 -5.29 -6.15
C CYS A 93 12.31 -4.23 -7.13
N GLN A 94 11.24 -4.56 -7.83
CA GLN A 94 10.34 -3.61 -8.48
C GLN A 94 9.37 -3.14 -7.41
N ILE A 95 9.54 -1.92 -6.92
CA ILE A 95 8.85 -1.46 -5.73
C ILE A 95 7.64 -0.62 -6.11
N SER A 96 6.47 -1.04 -5.67
CA SER A 96 5.28 -0.20 -5.56
C SER A 96 5.05 0.17 -4.10
N VAL A 97 4.48 1.34 -3.86
CA VAL A 97 4.12 1.81 -2.52
C VAL A 97 2.62 2.03 -2.47
N LEU A 98 1.96 1.55 -1.42
CA LEU A 98 0.63 2.00 -1.01
C LEU A 98 0.80 2.97 0.15
N TYR A 99 0.45 4.22 -0.07
CA TYR A 99 0.47 5.26 0.95
C TYR A 99 -0.94 5.54 1.44
N ILE A 100 -1.15 5.38 2.76
CA ILE A 100 -2.44 5.62 3.39
C ILE A 100 -2.41 7.02 4.01
N LYS A 101 -3.11 7.96 3.38
CA LYS A 101 -3.28 9.29 3.94
C LYS A 101 -4.24 9.24 5.13
N PRO A 102 -3.79 9.80 6.26
CA PRO A 102 -4.65 9.91 7.44
C PRO A 102 -5.71 10.99 7.26
N ASP A 103 -6.71 10.97 8.13
CA ASP A 103 -7.58 12.13 8.32
C ASP A 103 -6.79 13.29 8.93
N GLY A 104 -6.53 14.31 8.12
CA GLY A 104 -5.75 15.48 8.52
C GLY A 104 -6.36 16.27 9.70
N SER A 105 -7.68 16.17 9.90
CA SER A 105 -8.38 16.86 10.99
C SER A 105 -8.03 16.30 12.37
N SER A 106 -7.61 15.05 12.43
CA SER A 106 -7.29 14.32 13.66
C SER A 106 -5.81 14.30 14.01
N LEU A 107 -4.94 14.89 13.16
CA LEU A 107 -3.50 14.84 13.35
C LEU A 107 -2.96 15.93 14.28
N SER A 108 -1.97 15.55 15.12
CA SER A 108 -1.11 16.54 15.76
C SER A 108 -0.23 17.25 14.72
N LYS A 109 0.30 18.44 15.06
CA LYS A 109 1.21 19.20 14.18
C LYS A 109 2.43 18.36 13.73
N GLU A 110 2.99 17.58 14.63
CA GLU A 110 4.14 16.71 14.35
C GLU A 110 3.78 15.60 13.35
N LYS A 111 2.66 14.93 13.55
CA LYS A 111 2.17 13.91 12.61
C LYS A 111 1.78 14.49 11.26
N SER A 112 1.22 15.69 11.23
CA SER A 112 0.91 16.40 9.97
C SER A 112 2.17 16.75 9.21
N LEU A 113 3.23 17.21 9.91
CA LEU A 113 4.54 17.47 9.29
C LEU A 113 5.17 16.18 8.76
N GLN A 114 5.10 15.11 9.52
CA GLN A 114 5.60 13.79 9.10
C GLN A 114 4.84 13.27 7.88
N ASP A 115 3.50 13.39 7.86
CA ASP A 115 2.69 13.04 6.69
C ASP A 115 3.13 13.79 5.45
N ASN A 116 3.25 15.11 5.54
CA ASN A 116 3.68 15.94 4.42
C ASN A 116 5.07 15.58 3.93
N LEU A 117 6.03 15.34 4.84
CA LEU A 117 7.39 14.98 4.50
C LEU A 117 7.44 13.66 3.74
N ILE A 118 6.89 12.60 4.33
CA ILE A 118 6.93 11.26 3.72
C ILE A 118 6.13 11.23 2.41
N PHE A 119 4.96 11.85 2.38
CA PHE A 119 4.14 11.90 1.17
C PHE A 119 4.85 12.61 0.02
N ASN A 120 5.49 13.75 0.26
CA ASN A 120 6.26 14.47 -0.76
C ASN A 120 7.43 13.63 -1.27
N VAL A 121 8.19 12.99 -0.39
CA VAL A 121 9.32 12.13 -0.80
C VAL A 121 8.83 10.94 -1.63
N MET A 122 7.72 10.30 -1.26
CA MET A 122 7.15 9.19 -2.04
C MET A 122 6.72 9.66 -3.45
N GLN A 123 6.16 10.86 -3.57
CA GLN A 123 5.81 11.43 -4.88
C GLN A 123 7.06 11.69 -5.73
N GLU A 124 8.13 12.25 -5.16
CA GLU A 124 9.39 12.46 -5.88
C GLU A 124 10.03 11.14 -6.31
N TYR A 125 9.97 10.12 -5.47
CA TYR A 125 10.45 8.77 -5.82
C TYR A 125 9.62 8.13 -6.95
N ALA A 126 8.31 8.36 -6.97
CA ALA A 126 7.47 7.94 -8.07
C ALA A 126 7.83 8.69 -9.37
N ARG A 127 7.96 10.03 -9.32
CA ARG A 127 8.31 10.86 -10.48
C ARG A 127 9.69 10.54 -11.05
N SER A 128 10.66 10.24 -10.18
CA SER A 128 12.03 9.88 -10.61
C SER A 128 12.17 8.46 -11.14
N GLY A 129 11.13 7.63 -11.06
CA GLY A 129 11.15 6.25 -11.51
C GLY A 129 11.79 5.27 -10.53
N VAL A 130 12.10 5.68 -9.30
CA VAL A 130 12.55 4.78 -8.23
C VAL A 130 11.45 3.81 -7.83
N LEU A 131 10.19 4.28 -7.85
CA LEU A 131 9.02 3.44 -7.65
C LEU A 131 8.39 3.06 -8.99
N GLU A 132 7.96 1.83 -9.12
CA GLU A 132 7.10 1.40 -10.22
C GLU A 132 5.76 2.12 -10.15
N ARG A 133 5.19 2.19 -8.95
CA ARG A 133 3.90 2.85 -8.70
C ARG A 133 3.76 3.32 -7.27
N LEU A 134 3.11 4.47 -7.11
CA LEU A 134 2.64 4.99 -5.84
C LEU A 134 1.11 4.98 -5.86
N TYR A 135 0.50 4.05 -5.13
CA TYR A 135 -0.94 4.06 -4.86
C TYR A 135 -1.20 4.94 -3.65
N ILE A 136 -2.19 5.82 -3.77
CA ILE A 136 -2.61 6.71 -2.70
C ILE A 136 -4.05 6.37 -2.34
N VAL A 137 -4.32 6.20 -1.06
CA VAL A 137 -5.67 6.03 -0.51
C VAL A 137 -5.86 6.98 0.67
N ASP A 138 -7.08 7.46 0.86
CA ASP A 138 -7.44 8.44 1.89
C ASP A 138 -8.43 7.83 2.86
N ASN A 139 -8.09 7.84 4.15
CA ASN A 139 -8.95 7.29 5.19
C ASN A 139 -10.33 7.96 5.25
N VAL A 140 -10.43 9.25 4.94
CA VAL A 140 -11.72 9.95 4.91
C VAL A 140 -12.59 9.40 3.78
N LYS A 141 -12.03 9.28 2.57
CA LYS A 141 -12.76 8.70 1.42
C LYS A 141 -13.15 7.25 1.64
N LEU A 142 -12.27 6.46 2.25
CA LEU A 142 -12.57 5.07 2.58
C LEU A 142 -13.67 4.97 3.64
N SER A 143 -13.71 5.89 4.61
CA SER A 143 -14.79 5.99 5.58
C SER A 143 -16.15 6.22 4.92
N ASP A 144 -16.20 7.15 3.97
CA ASP A 144 -17.42 7.46 3.21
C ASP A 144 -17.91 6.23 2.41
N ILE A 145 -16.99 5.44 1.86
CA ILE A 145 -17.32 4.24 1.07
C ILE A 145 -17.83 3.11 1.94
N VAL A 146 -17.20 2.88 3.11
CA VAL A 146 -17.59 1.82 4.03
C VAL A 146 -18.89 2.14 4.75
N GLY A 147 -19.23 3.44 4.92
CA GLY A 147 -20.47 3.91 5.50
C GLY A 147 -20.65 3.53 6.98
N ASP A 148 -21.90 3.44 7.41
CA ASP A 148 -22.26 3.13 8.80
C ASP A 148 -21.86 1.69 9.16
N THR A 149 -20.66 1.58 9.71
CA THR A 149 -20.10 0.31 10.18
C THR A 149 -19.80 0.39 11.68
N PRO A 150 -20.09 -0.67 12.45
CA PRO A 150 -19.72 -0.71 13.86
C PRO A 150 -18.22 -0.43 14.06
N VAL A 151 -17.87 0.41 15.04
CA VAL A 151 -16.49 0.86 15.31
C VAL A 151 -15.49 -0.31 15.40
N ARG A 152 -15.92 -1.45 15.93
CA ARG A 152 -15.08 -2.65 16.08
C ARG A 152 -14.70 -3.30 14.73
N GLU A 153 -15.55 -3.15 13.71
CA GLU A 153 -15.37 -3.77 12.38
C GLU A 153 -14.82 -2.77 11.36
N TYR A 154 -14.88 -1.50 11.69
CA TYR A 154 -14.55 -0.40 10.77
C TYR A 154 -13.16 -0.55 10.12
N TYR A 155 -12.12 -0.67 10.92
CA TYR A 155 -10.76 -0.82 10.39
C TYR A 155 -10.56 -2.13 9.64
N ASN A 156 -11.20 -3.21 10.06
CA ASN A 156 -11.13 -4.50 9.37
C ASN A 156 -11.74 -4.38 7.98
N LYS A 157 -12.92 -3.77 7.85
CA LYS A 157 -13.57 -3.55 6.54
C LYS A 157 -12.74 -2.67 5.60
N ILE A 158 -12.14 -1.58 6.11
CA ILE A 158 -11.23 -0.75 5.31
C ILE A 158 -10.02 -1.56 4.84
N ASN A 159 -9.39 -2.30 5.73
CA ASN A 159 -8.22 -3.10 5.39
C ASN A 159 -8.54 -4.20 4.36
N GLU A 160 -9.68 -4.86 4.51
CA GLU A 160 -10.19 -5.85 3.55
C GLU A 160 -10.52 -5.21 2.21
N LEU A 161 -11.18 -4.06 2.19
CA LEU A 161 -11.51 -3.32 0.97
C LEU A 161 -10.24 -2.97 0.18
N ILE A 162 -9.24 -2.39 0.82
CA ILE A 162 -7.96 -2.04 0.18
C ILE A 162 -7.26 -3.30 -0.32
N SER A 163 -7.15 -4.33 0.53
CA SER A 163 -6.39 -5.53 0.18
C SER A 163 -7.06 -6.35 -0.92
N SER A 164 -8.39 -6.48 -0.92
CA SER A 164 -9.13 -7.19 -1.97
C SER A 164 -9.07 -6.47 -3.31
N THR A 165 -9.19 -5.14 -3.31
CA THR A 165 -9.05 -4.33 -4.53
C THR A 165 -7.66 -4.47 -5.14
N LEU A 166 -6.60 -4.33 -4.32
CA LEU A 166 -5.22 -4.53 -4.78
C LEU A 166 -4.96 -5.97 -5.22
N HIS A 167 -5.51 -6.94 -4.53
CA HIS A 167 -5.39 -8.36 -4.91
C HIS A 167 -6.00 -8.59 -6.30
N MET A 168 -7.22 -8.10 -6.54
CA MET A 168 -7.89 -8.24 -7.82
C MET A 168 -7.06 -7.62 -8.95
N ILE A 169 -6.60 -6.39 -8.80
CA ILE A 169 -5.74 -5.72 -9.78
C ILE A 169 -4.46 -6.53 -10.05
N ASN A 170 -3.80 -7.00 -8.97
CA ASN A 170 -2.58 -7.80 -9.10
C ASN A 170 -2.82 -9.14 -9.81
N VAL A 171 -3.95 -9.79 -9.58
CA VAL A 171 -4.34 -11.01 -10.30
C VAL A 171 -4.50 -10.72 -11.79
N PHE A 172 -5.23 -9.68 -12.15
CA PHE A 172 -5.41 -9.30 -13.55
C PHE A 172 -4.09 -8.94 -14.24
N GLU A 173 -3.24 -8.11 -13.61
CA GLU A 173 -1.96 -7.70 -14.19
C GLU A 173 -0.97 -8.86 -14.39
N ASN A 174 -1.08 -9.93 -13.60
CA ASN A 174 -0.22 -11.10 -13.67
C ASN A 174 -0.88 -12.32 -14.34
N SER A 175 -2.14 -12.21 -14.76
CA SER A 175 -2.84 -13.25 -15.50
C SER A 175 -2.45 -13.23 -16.97
N LYS A 176 -2.44 -14.41 -17.61
CA LYS A 176 -2.24 -14.50 -19.05
C LYS A 176 -3.56 -14.21 -19.77
N ALA A 177 -3.58 -13.16 -20.60
CA ALA A 177 -4.73 -12.87 -21.43
C ALA A 177 -4.97 -13.99 -22.46
N VAL A 178 -6.21 -14.43 -22.60
CA VAL A 178 -6.61 -15.41 -23.61
C VAL A 178 -6.43 -14.84 -25.04
N MET A 179 -6.66 -13.52 -25.20
CA MET A 179 -6.64 -12.83 -26.49
C MET A 179 -5.56 -11.74 -26.64
N ASN A 180 -4.56 -11.70 -25.78
CA ASN A 180 -3.47 -10.70 -25.81
C ASN A 180 -3.94 -9.22 -25.76
N THR A 181 -5.07 -8.94 -25.13
CA THR A 181 -5.71 -7.63 -25.12
C THR A 181 -5.34 -6.75 -23.91
N PHE A 182 -4.53 -7.25 -22.97
CA PHE A 182 -4.12 -6.46 -21.82
C PHE A 182 -2.98 -5.51 -22.16
N SER A 183 -3.27 -4.22 -22.12
CA SER A 183 -2.24 -3.19 -22.14
C SER A 183 -1.71 -2.93 -20.74
N LYS A 184 -0.40 -2.72 -20.59
CA LYS A 184 0.20 -2.27 -19.32
C LYS A 184 -0.08 -0.78 -19.11
N PRO A 185 -0.16 -0.31 -17.85
CA PRO A 185 -0.22 1.12 -17.57
C PRO A 185 0.94 1.87 -18.21
N ILE A 186 0.68 3.12 -18.62
CA ILE A 186 1.73 4.00 -19.17
C ILE A 186 2.81 4.19 -18.10
N ASP A 187 4.07 3.98 -18.46
CA ASP A 187 5.21 4.03 -17.52
C ASP A 187 5.36 5.36 -16.77
N VAL A 188 4.90 6.47 -17.39
CA VAL A 188 4.94 7.80 -16.76
C VAL A 188 3.82 8.05 -15.75
N ALA A 189 2.75 7.26 -15.76
CA ALA A 189 1.61 7.40 -14.84
C ALA A 189 1.86 6.63 -13.54
N ARG A 190 2.91 6.98 -12.82
CA ARG A 190 3.36 6.26 -11.62
C ARG A 190 2.58 6.60 -10.36
N ILE A 191 1.93 7.76 -10.28
CA ILE A 191 1.06 8.14 -9.17
C ILE A 191 -0.35 7.74 -9.52
N SER A 192 -0.98 6.92 -8.68
CA SER A 192 -2.26 6.29 -8.95
C SER A 192 -3.11 6.26 -7.68
N THR A 193 -4.40 6.05 -7.85
CA THR A 193 -5.30 5.66 -6.76
C THR A 193 -6.08 4.41 -7.17
N LEU A 194 -6.88 3.92 -6.25
CA LEU A 194 -7.78 2.80 -6.41
C LEU A 194 -9.21 3.28 -6.28
N GLY A 195 -10.16 2.47 -6.68
CA GLY A 195 -11.58 2.75 -6.50
C GLY A 195 -12.42 1.52 -6.77
N LEU A 196 -13.70 1.68 -6.54
CA LEU A 196 -14.74 0.75 -6.93
C LEU A 196 -15.61 1.42 -7.99
N VAL A 197 -16.14 0.63 -8.88
CA VAL A 197 -17.17 1.04 -9.84
C VAL A 197 -18.35 0.11 -9.67
N ASP A 198 -19.53 0.67 -9.59
CA ASP A 198 -20.77 -0.09 -9.66
C ASP A 198 -21.03 -0.44 -11.12
N TYR A 199 -21.23 -1.72 -11.40
CA TYR A 199 -21.38 -2.21 -12.79
C TYR A 199 -22.66 -1.74 -13.45
N GLU A 200 -23.74 -1.56 -12.67
CA GLU A 200 -25.05 -1.19 -13.21
C GLU A 200 -25.22 0.32 -13.37
N THR A 201 -24.74 1.08 -12.38
CA THR A 201 -24.91 2.54 -12.33
C THR A 201 -23.72 3.31 -12.88
N GLU A 202 -22.58 2.64 -13.10
CA GLU A 202 -21.30 3.24 -13.48
C GLU A 202 -20.79 4.28 -12.44
N GLU A 203 -21.34 4.28 -11.22
CA GLU A 203 -20.91 5.18 -10.16
C GLU A 203 -19.50 4.79 -9.67
N GLU A 204 -18.57 5.75 -9.75
CA GLU A 204 -17.18 5.57 -9.29
C GLU A 204 -17.02 6.04 -7.83
N LYS A 205 -16.46 5.19 -6.98
CA LYS A 205 -16.06 5.51 -5.60
C LYS A 205 -14.55 5.42 -5.47
N MET A 206 -13.86 6.55 -5.65
CA MET A 206 -12.40 6.61 -5.63
C MET A 206 -11.87 6.69 -4.20
N PHE A 207 -10.80 5.95 -3.90
CA PHE A 207 -10.16 5.94 -2.58
C PHE A 207 -9.31 7.18 -2.32
N PHE A 208 -9.00 7.94 -3.36
CA PHE A 208 -8.35 9.24 -3.29
C PHE A 208 -8.74 10.07 -4.53
N GLY A 209 -8.96 11.37 -4.35
CA GLY A 209 -9.24 12.28 -5.47
C GLY A 209 -7.96 12.59 -6.25
N LEU A 210 -7.96 12.28 -7.54
CA LEU A 210 -6.91 12.73 -8.46
C LEU A 210 -7.52 13.75 -9.43
N ASP A 211 -6.93 14.94 -9.46
CA ASP A 211 -7.29 15.94 -10.45
C ASP A 211 -6.73 15.54 -11.82
N MET A 212 -7.58 15.48 -12.84
CA MET A 212 -7.21 15.17 -14.22
C MET A 212 -6.35 13.89 -14.38
N PRO A 213 -6.88 12.70 -14.06
CA PRO A 213 -6.17 11.45 -14.27
C PRO A 213 -5.87 11.25 -15.76
N ARG A 214 -4.64 10.86 -16.08
CA ARG A 214 -4.22 10.60 -17.47
C ARG A 214 -4.81 9.32 -18.04
N GLU A 215 -5.10 8.37 -17.16
CA GLU A 215 -5.58 7.04 -17.52
C GLU A 215 -6.51 6.54 -16.42
N LYS A 216 -7.62 5.91 -16.82
CA LYS A 216 -8.48 5.11 -15.95
C LYS A 216 -8.53 3.70 -16.50
N ARG A 217 -8.48 2.72 -15.61
CA ARG A 217 -8.61 1.30 -15.95
C ARG A 217 -9.68 0.67 -15.11
N TYR A 218 -10.55 -0.07 -15.76
CA TYR A 218 -11.62 -0.80 -15.12
C TYR A 218 -11.36 -2.29 -15.25
N TYR A 219 -11.46 -2.99 -14.13
CA TYR A 219 -11.32 -4.44 -14.05
C TYR A 219 -12.62 -5.02 -13.54
N TYR A 220 -13.24 -5.86 -14.35
CA TYR A 220 -14.49 -6.53 -14.01
C TYR A 220 -14.24 -8.02 -13.82
N ALA A 221 -14.67 -8.57 -12.67
CA ALA A 221 -14.73 -10.00 -12.44
C ALA A 221 -16.17 -10.45 -12.69
N ILE A 222 -16.40 -11.15 -13.81
CA ILE A 222 -17.73 -11.60 -14.22
C ILE A 222 -17.77 -13.12 -14.00
N PRO A 223 -18.78 -13.68 -13.31
CA PRO A 223 -18.98 -15.11 -13.19
C PRO A 223 -19.08 -15.77 -14.57
N GLU A 224 -18.51 -16.99 -14.70
CA GLU A 224 -18.45 -17.69 -15.99
C GLU A 224 -19.85 -18.06 -16.53
N ASP A 225 -20.81 -18.23 -15.63
CA ASP A 225 -22.23 -18.53 -15.97
C ASP A 225 -23.01 -17.31 -16.50
N VAL A 226 -22.41 -16.12 -16.47
CA VAL A 226 -22.99 -14.86 -16.98
C VAL A 226 -22.37 -14.46 -18.34
N LEU A 227 -21.29 -15.12 -18.74
CA LEU A 227 -20.62 -14.94 -20.05
C LEU A 227 -21.27 -15.83 -21.11
#